data_5bbd86c467ac1980b0bcdcea32074e1b
#
_entry.id   5bbd86c467ac1980b0bcdcea32074e1b
#
_cell.length_a   1.000
_cell.length_b   1.000
_cell.length_c   1.000
_cell.angle_alpha   90.00
_cell.angle_beta   90.00
_cell.angle_gamma   90.00
#
_symmetry.space_group_name_H-M   'P 1'
#
loop_
_entity.id
_entity.type
_entity.pdbx_description
1 polymer ?
#
loop_
_entity_poly.entity_id
_entity_poly.type
_entity_poly.pdbx_seq_one_letter_code
_entity_poly.pdbx_strand_id
1 'polypeptide(L)'
;MRTPGLFPRLSLAAAALLLFPAPFVRAASVPQNASPANLELSSLPPEERGDLFMARKEYFAAIDAYRQAPTDAETLNKIGIAFHHLSAIDQARKDYEKALLIRPNYPEALNNLGAADFAQGDYKRAIRLYRKAFQLMPNSAVIAANLGTAYFARSKYKSGLEAYQTAFRLDPDVFDSDAPSVISGPSGVRDRAREDYCIAELFAQAGNQDSALFYLRRALNNGFSDHNRLLQDTDFDQLRKTPQFAQLMAEEKIHP
;
A
#
# COMPACT_ATOMS: atom_id res chain seq x y z
N MET A 1 -8.04 43.79 -38.94
CA MET A 1 -8.47 42.53 -39.54
C MET A 1 -7.54 41.42 -39.06
N ARG A 2 -7.94 40.65 -38.04
CA ARG A 2 -7.31 39.40 -37.61
C ARG A 2 -8.42 38.45 -37.17
N THR A 3 -8.56 37.36 -37.86
CA THR A 3 -9.52 36.30 -37.64
C THR A 3 -9.11 35.46 -36.41
N PRO A 4 -10.03 35.07 -35.53
CA PRO A 4 -9.75 34.10 -34.47
C PRO A 4 -9.94 32.65 -34.97
N GLY A 5 -8.94 31.82 -34.70
CA GLY A 5 -8.95 30.38 -34.99
C GLY A 5 -9.97 29.60 -34.20
N LEU A 6 -10.69 28.76 -34.93
CA LEU A 6 -11.63 27.76 -34.37
C LEU A 6 -10.83 26.59 -33.77
N PHE A 7 -11.06 26.29 -32.49
CA PHE A 7 -10.72 25.00 -31.88
C PHE A 7 -11.94 24.06 -31.98
N PRO A 8 -11.79 22.80 -32.40
CA PRO A 8 -12.89 21.87 -32.43
C PRO A 8 -13.23 21.39 -31.00
N ARG A 9 -14.49 21.55 -30.63
CA ARG A 9 -15.09 20.96 -29.43
C ARG A 9 -15.22 19.45 -29.64
N LEU A 10 -14.54 18.65 -28.82
CA LEU A 10 -14.80 17.22 -28.69
C LEU A 10 -16.15 17.02 -27.98
N SER A 11 -17.05 16.43 -28.70
CA SER A 11 -18.38 16.00 -28.27
C SER A 11 -18.24 14.79 -27.33
N LEU A 12 -18.70 14.90 -26.08
CA LEU A 12 -18.95 13.75 -25.21
C LEU A 12 -20.18 12.98 -25.76
N ALA A 13 -19.93 11.80 -26.30
CA ALA A 13 -21.01 10.86 -26.60
C ALA A 13 -21.46 10.19 -25.29
N ALA A 14 -22.68 10.52 -24.85
CA ALA A 14 -23.35 9.83 -23.76
C ALA A 14 -23.73 8.41 -24.24
N ALA A 15 -23.08 7.39 -23.64
CA ALA A 15 -23.49 6.01 -23.84
C ALA A 15 -24.75 5.73 -23.01
N ALA A 16 -25.90 5.61 -23.70
CA ALA A 16 -27.14 5.17 -23.10
C ALA A 16 -27.04 3.69 -22.71
N LEU A 17 -27.16 3.42 -21.41
CA LEU A 17 -27.26 2.05 -20.88
C LEU A 17 -28.63 1.49 -21.20
N LEU A 18 -28.73 0.62 -22.20
CA LEU A 18 -29.92 -0.17 -22.47
C LEU A 18 -30.04 -1.30 -21.45
N LEU A 19 -31.00 -1.18 -20.53
CA LEU A 19 -31.42 -2.25 -19.63
C LEU A 19 -32.12 -3.34 -20.43
N PHE A 20 -31.43 -4.45 -20.70
CA PHE A 20 -32.04 -5.67 -21.15
C PHE A 20 -32.52 -6.48 -19.95
N PRO A 21 -33.76 -7.03 -19.97
CA PRO A 21 -34.20 -7.93 -18.92
C PRO A 21 -33.38 -9.22 -18.96
N ALA A 22 -32.86 -9.62 -17.81
CA ALA A 22 -32.06 -10.84 -17.67
C ALA A 22 -32.92 -12.07 -18.06
N PRO A 23 -32.45 -12.96 -18.93
CA PRO A 23 -33.10 -14.24 -19.13
C PRO A 23 -32.86 -15.13 -17.90
N PHE A 24 -33.91 -15.82 -17.47
CA PHE A 24 -33.83 -16.90 -16.47
C PHE A 24 -32.69 -17.85 -16.83
N VAL A 25 -31.61 -17.84 -16.07
CA VAL A 25 -30.55 -18.82 -16.20
C VAL A 25 -31.00 -20.10 -15.53
N ARG A 26 -31.43 -21.03 -16.36
CA ARG A 26 -31.63 -22.43 -16.05
C ARG A 26 -30.30 -22.96 -15.45
N ALA A 27 -30.40 -23.70 -14.34
CA ALA A 27 -29.24 -24.31 -13.71
C ALA A 27 -28.33 -24.99 -14.75
N ALA A 28 -27.19 -24.45 -15.00
CA ALA A 28 -26.21 -25.00 -15.93
C ALA A 28 -25.68 -26.29 -15.35
N SER A 29 -25.90 -27.40 -16.06
CA SER A 29 -25.24 -28.67 -15.85
C SER A 29 -23.72 -28.46 -15.78
N VAL A 30 -23.08 -29.05 -14.76
CA VAL A 30 -21.61 -29.11 -14.60
C VAL A 30 -21.00 -29.56 -15.93
N PRO A 31 -20.05 -28.81 -16.51
CA PRO A 31 -19.41 -29.23 -17.75
C PRO A 31 -18.61 -30.52 -17.48
N GLN A 32 -18.92 -31.59 -18.23
CA GLN A 32 -18.31 -32.94 -18.11
C GLN A 32 -16.82 -32.98 -18.53
N ASN A 33 -16.17 -31.84 -18.76
CA ASN A 33 -14.75 -31.74 -19.17
C ASN A 33 -13.95 -30.81 -18.23
N ALA A 34 -14.19 -30.91 -16.91
CA ALA A 34 -13.31 -30.24 -15.97
C ALA A 34 -11.95 -30.98 -15.94
N SER A 35 -10.86 -30.24 -16.18
CA SER A 35 -9.51 -30.76 -15.96
C SER A 35 -9.37 -31.32 -14.53
N PRO A 36 -8.56 -32.37 -14.28
CA PRO A 36 -8.34 -32.91 -12.93
C PRO A 36 -8.00 -31.83 -11.90
N ALA A 37 -7.23 -30.81 -12.28
CA ALA A 37 -6.93 -29.67 -11.43
C ALA A 37 -8.17 -28.84 -11.02
N ASN A 38 -9.19 -28.73 -11.87
CA ASN A 38 -10.44 -28.03 -11.56
C ASN A 38 -11.36 -28.85 -10.65
N LEU A 39 -11.25 -30.18 -10.70
CA LEU A 39 -11.99 -31.08 -9.80
C LEU A 39 -11.39 -31.03 -8.38
N GLU A 40 -10.06 -30.98 -8.25
CA GLU A 40 -9.39 -30.78 -6.98
C GLU A 40 -9.73 -29.43 -6.33
N LEU A 41 -9.72 -28.35 -7.12
CA LEU A 41 -10.11 -27.01 -6.66
C LEU A 41 -11.56 -26.97 -6.14
N SER A 42 -12.49 -27.64 -6.85
CA SER A 42 -13.90 -27.66 -6.45
C SER A 42 -14.17 -28.44 -5.18
N SER A 43 -13.26 -29.34 -4.76
CA SER A 43 -13.35 -30.12 -3.53
C SER A 43 -12.88 -29.38 -2.29
N LEU A 44 -12.13 -28.27 -2.44
CA LEU A 44 -11.65 -27.45 -1.34
C LEU A 44 -12.79 -26.65 -0.69
N PRO A 45 -12.74 -26.42 0.64
CA PRO A 45 -13.60 -25.46 1.30
C PRO A 45 -13.54 -24.09 0.61
N PRO A 46 -14.64 -23.32 0.56
CA PRO A 46 -14.67 -22.04 -0.16
C PRO A 46 -13.59 -21.05 0.29
N GLU A 47 -13.24 -21.02 1.57
CA GLU A 47 -12.22 -20.14 2.11
C GLU A 47 -10.83 -20.52 1.62
N GLU A 48 -10.46 -21.82 1.71
CA GLU A 48 -9.17 -22.33 1.23
C GLU A 48 -9.02 -22.12 -0.29
N ARG A 49 -10.10 -22.28 -1.03
CA ARG A 49 -10.14 -22.00 -2.45
C ARG A 49 -9.91 -20.52 -2.74
N GLY A 50 -10.50 -19.64 -1.92
CA GLY A 50 -10.26 -18.20 -1.97
C GLY A 50 -8.80 -17.84 -1.69
N ASP A 51 -8.20 -18.42 -0.67
CA ASP A 51 -6.79 -18.20 -0.31
C ASP A 51 -5.85 -18.65 -1.45
N LEU A 52 -6.16 -19.76 -2.09
CA LEU A 52 -5.40 -20.24 -3.26
C LEU A 52 -5.51 -19.28 -4.45
N PHE A 53 -6.70 -18.75 -4.74
CA PHE A 53 -6.88 -17.75 -5.79
C PHE A 53 -6.17 -16.43 -5.46
N MET A 54 -6.15 -16.01 -4.18
CA MET A 54 -5.35 -14.86 -3.74
C MET A 54 -3.85 -15.06 -4.02
N ALA A 55 -3.30 -16.25 -3.67
CA ALA A 55 -1.91 -16.59 -3.94
C ALA A 55 -1.56 -16.57 -5.45
N ARG A 56 -2.54 -16.91 -6.30
CA ARG A 56 -2.42 -16.85 -7.77
C ARG A 56 -2.72 -15.47 -8.35
N LYS A 57 -3.04 -14.47 -7.51
CA LYS A 57 -3.49 -13.14 -7.92
C LYS A 57 -4.77 -13.13 -8.77
N GLU A 58 -5.58 -14.18 -8.67
CA GLU A 58 -6.87 -14.34 -9.33
C GLU A 58 -7.97 -13.71 -8.46
N TYR A 59 -7.90 -12.41 -8.23
CA TYR A 59 -8.66 -11.71 -7.19
C TYR A 59 -10.17 -11.81 -7.35
N PHE A 60 -10.71 -11.78 -8.59
CA PHE A 60 -12.15 -11.97 -8.81
C PHE A 60 -12.60 -13.37 -8.41
N ALA A 61 -11.84 -14.40 -8.78
CA ALA A 61 -12.14 -15.77 -8.38
C ALA A 61 -12.04 -15.96 -6.85
N ALA A 62 -11.07 -15.28 -6.20
CA ALA A 62 -10.95 -15.27 -4.76
C ALA A 62 -12.19 -14.67 -4.08
N ILE A 63 -12.68 -13.52 -4.56
CA ILE A 63 -13.90 -12.88 -4.05
C ILE A 63 -15.10 -13.80 -4.19
N ASP A 64 -15.27 -14.46 -5.34
CA ASP A 64 -16.39 -15.35 -5.59
C ASP A 64 -16.31 -16.62 -4.73
N ALA A 65 -15.12 -17.12 -4.44
CA ALA A 65 -14.91 -18.22 -3.52
C ALA A 65 -15.23 -17.81 -2.06
N TYR A 66 -14.68 -16.69 -1.59
CA TYR A 66 -14.94 -16.19 -0.23
C TYR A 66 -16.43 -15.88 0.02
N ARG A 67 -17.18 -15.43 -0.99
CA ARG A 67 -18.63 -15.20 -0.88
C ARG A 67 -19.45 -16.46 -0.67
N GLN A 68 -18.87 -17.63 -0.95
CA GLN A 68 -19.47 -18.94 -0.67
C GLN A 68 -19.13 -19.45 0.74
N ALA A 69 -18.15 -18.85 1.42
CA ALA A 69 -17.78 -19.13 2.79
C ALA A 69 -18.75 -18.47 3.79
N PRO A 70 -18.72 -18.86 5.07
CA PRO A 70 -19.47 -18.15 6.11
C PRO A 70 -19.08 -16.67 6.16
N THR A 71 -20.08 -15.80 6.33
CA THR A 71 -19.86 -14.36 6.43
C THR A 71 -19.43 -14.01 7.86
N ASP A 72 -18.13 -14.01 8.11
CA ASP A 72 -17.53 -13.56 9.34
C ASP A 72 -16.56 -12.38 9.12
N ALA A 73 -15.93 -11.89 10.18
CA ALA A 73 -15.03 -10.74 10.09
C ALA A 73 -13.76 -11.05 9.28
N GLU A 74 -13.29 -12.29 9.31
CA GLU A 74 -12.08 -12.70 8.61
C GLU A 74 -12.33 -12.80 7.10
N THR A 75 -13.39 -13.49 6.71
CA THR A 75 -13.81 -13.63 5.31
C THR A 75 -14.08 -12.26 4.68
N LEU A 76 -14.78 -11.36 5.40
CA LEU A 76 -15.01 -9.99 4.91
C LEU A 76 -13.71 -9.20 4.76
N ASN A 77 -12.77 -9.34 5.69
CA ASN A 77 -11.46 -8.71 5.55
C ASN A 77 -10.69 -9.26 4.33
N LYS A 78 -10.71 -10.57 4.09
CA LYS A 78 -10.10 -11.21 2.92
C LYS A 78 -10.72 -10.72 1.60
N ILE A 79 -12.04 -10.59 1.53
CA ILE A 79 -12.74 -9.97 0.38
C ILE A 79 -12.28 -8.53 0.17
N GLY A 80 -12.19 -7.74 1.24
CA GLY A 80 -11.68 -6.38 1.18
C GLY A 80 -10.26 -6.30 0.65
N ILE A 81 -9.37 -7.22 1.05
CA ILE A 81 -7.99 -7.30 0.53
C ILE A 81 -7.99 -7.59 -0.97
N ALA A 82 -8.82 -8.52 -1.45
CA ALA A 82 -8.94 -8.83 -2.87
C ALA A 82 -9.42 -7.61 -3.68
N PHE A 83 -10.43 -6.87 -3.20
CA PHE A 83 -10.86 -5.61 -3.80
C PHE A 83 -9.77 -4.53 -3.79
N HIS A 84 -8.98 -4.46 -2.72
CA HIS A 84 -7.87 -3.52 -2.64
C HIS A 84 -6.82 -3.79 -3.72
N HIS A 85 -6.46 -5.07 -3.94
CA HIS A 85 -5.57 -5.46 -5.04
C HIS A 85 -6.14 -5.13 -6.44
N LEU A 86 -7.45 -5.14 -6.60
CA LEU A 86 -8.14 -4.70 -7.81
C LEU A 86 -8.24 -3.16 -7.92
N SER A 87 -7.67 -2.41 -6.99
CA SER A 87 -7.82 -0.94 -6.88
C SER A 87 -9.28 -0.49 -6.71
N ALA A 88 -10.17 -1.40 -6.34
CA ALA A 88 -11.56 -1.15 -6.05
C ALA A 88 -11.75 -0.67 -4.60
N ILE A 89 -11.14 0.48 -4.26
CA ILE A 89 -10.95 0.96 -2.88
C ILE A 89 -12.29 1.16 -2.14
N ASP A 90 -13.33 1.63 -2.83
CA ASP A 90 -14.64 1.81 -2.20
C ASP A 90 -15.30 0.49 -1.79
N GLN A 91 -15.11 -0.57 -2.58
CA GLN A 91 -15.58 -1.91 -2.25
C GLN A 91 -14.78 -2.50 -1.10
N ALA A 92 -13.46 -2.42 -1.17
CA ALA A 92 -12.57 -2.85 -0.09
C ALA A 92 -12.96 -2.22 1.25
N ARG A 93 -13.15 -0.91 1.25
CA ARG A 93 -13.55 -0.13 2.42
C ARG A 93 -14.85 -0.61 3.04
N LYS A 94 -15.89 -0.85 2.21
CA LYS A 94 -17.17 -1.36 2.66
C LYS A 94 -17.04 -2.71 3.36
N ASP A 95 -16.21 -3.60 2.84
CA ASP A 95 -16.07 -4.94 3.41
C ASP A 95 -15.19 -4.92 4.67
N TYR A 96 -14.15 -4.05 4.76
CA TYR A 96 -13.45 -3.81 6.01
C TYR A 96 -14.37 -3.20 7.09
N GLU A 97 -15.24 -2.26 6.73
CA GLU A 97 -16.23 -1.67 7.66
C GLU A 97 -17.20 -2.75 8.18
N LYS A 98 -17.70 -3.64 7.31
CA LYS A 98 -18.53 -4.79 7.74
C LYS A 98 -17.76 -5.74 8.66
N ALA A 99 -16.49 -6.05 8.36
CA ALA A 99 -15.64 -6.87 9.22
C ALA A 99 -15.54 -6.25 10.63
N LEU A 100 -15.37 -4.92 10.71
CA LEU A 100 -15.29 -4.19 11.97
C LEU A 100 -16.65 -4.05 12.69
N LEU A 101 -17.77 -4.16 12.00
CA LEU A 101 -19.09 -4.28 12.65
C LEU A 101 -19.23 -5.60 13.41
N ILE A 102 -18.68 -6.70 12.84
CA ILE A 102 -18.69 -8.01 13.49
C ILE A 102 -17.62 -8.09 14.60
N ARG A 103 -16.40 -7.61 14.32
CA ARG A 103 -15.27 -7.62 15.25
C ARG A 103 -14.65 -6.22 15.37
N PRO A 104 -15.14 -5.36 16.28
CA PRO A 104 -14.69 -3.94 16.39
C PRO A 104 -13.22 -3.74 16.75
N ASN A 105 -12.59 -4.76 17.34
CA ASN A 105 -11.17 -4.77 17.71
C ASN A 105 -10.37 -5.79 16.88
N TYR A 106 -10.55 -5.75 15.56
CA TYR A 106 -9.81 -6.57 14.61
C TYR A 106 -8.67 -5.72 14.01
N PRO A 107 -7.41 -5.87 14.50
CA PRO A 107 -6.32 -4.96 14.13
C PRO A 107 -5.98 -4.99 12.65
N GLU A 108 -6.05 -6.16 11.99
CA GLU A 108 -5.79 -6.28 10.56
C GLU A 108 -6.84 -5.53 9.74
N ALA A 109 -8.12 -5.66 10.06
CA ALA A 109 -9.18 -4.92 9.36
C ALA A 109 -9.09 -3.40 9.62
N LEU A 110 -8.70 -2.98 10.82
CA LEU A 110 -8.42 -1.58 11.13
C LEU A 110 -7.24 -1.03 10.31
N ASN A 111 -6.15 -1.82 10.20
CA ASN A 111 -5.02 -1.45 9.35
C ASN A 111 -5.43 -1.34 7.89
N ASN A 112 -6.17 -2.32 7.37
CA ASN A 112 -6.58 -2.37 5.97
C ASN A 112 -7.59 -1.25 5.62
N LEU A 113 -8.52 -0.93 6.54
CA LEU A 113 -9.39 0.23 6.39
C LEU A 113 -8.59 1.54 6.43
N GLY A 114 -7.57 1.62 7.30
CA GLY A 114 -6.64 2.74 7.30
C GLY A 114 -5.91 2.92 5.97
N ALA A 115 -5.52 1.81 5.34
CA ALA A 115 -4.90 1.78 4.03
C ALA A 115 -5.86 2.29 2.92
N ALA A 116 -7.11 1.86 2.97
CA ALA A 116 -8.13 2.32 2.04
C ALA A 116 -8.41 3.83 2.19
N ASP A 117 -8.52 4.32 3.43
CA ASP A 117 -8.68 5.76 3.69
C ASP A 117 -7.45 6.57 3.27
N PHE A 118 -6.25 6.02 3.49
CA PHE A 118 -5.00 6.63 3.03
C PHE A 118 -4.97 6.77 1.51
N ALA A 119 -5.34 5.72 0.79
CA ALA A 119 -5.41 5.73 -0.68
C ALA A 119 -6.41 6.77 -1.23
N GLN A 120 -7.47 7.09 -0.45
CA GLN A 120 -8.44 8.14 -0.76
C GLN A 120 -8.01 9.55 -0.29
N GLY A 121 -6.84 9.68 0.35
CA GLY A 121 -6.32 10.95 0.87
C GLY A 121 -6.88 11.35 2.24
N ASP A 122 -7.73 10.54 2.87
CA ASP A 122 -8.16 10.80 4.26
C ASP A 122 -7.09 10.33 5.26
N TYR A 123 -5.94 10.99 5.20
CA TYR A 123 -4.81 10.69 6.09
C TYR A 123 -5.16 10.86 7.58
N LYS A 124 -6.10 11.77 7.90
CA LYS A 124 -6.52 11.96 9.29
C LYS A 124 -7.27 10.75 9.84
N ARG A 125 -8.16 10.16 9.04
CA ARG A 125 -8.89 8.95 9.42
C ARG A 125 -7.95 7.75 9.42
N ALA A 126 -7.08 7.63 8.42
CA ALA A 126 -6.05 6.59 8.36
C ALA A 126 -5.18 6.56 9.63
N ILE A 127 -4.65 7.71 10.08
CA ILE A 127 -3.87 7.81 11.32
C ILE A 127 -4.66 7.30 12.54
N ARG A 128 -5.96 7.64 12.66
CA ARG A 128 -6.77 7.17 13.79
C ARG A 128 -6.92 5.65 13.77
N LEU A 129 -7.14 5.07 12.59
CA LEU A 129 -7.30 3.62 12.40
C LEU A 129 -6.00 2.87 12.66
N TYR A 130 -4.87 3.32 12.10
CA TYR A 130 -3.56 2.74 12.37
C TYR A 130 -3.17 2.83 13.85
N ARG A 131 -3.43 3.96 14.52
CA ARG A 131 -3.19 4.07 15.96
C ARG A 131 -4.01 3.06 16.76
N LYS A 132 -5.30 2.88 16.44
CA LYS A 132 -6.13 1.85 17.08
C LYS A 132 -5.61 0.46 16.78
N ALA A 133 -5.24 0.17 15.54
CA ALA A 133 -4.65 -1.12 15.15
C ALA A 133 -3.34 -1.38 15.92
N PHE A 134 -2.45 -0.39 16.01
CA PHE A 134 -1.19 -0.50 16.72
C PHE A 134 -1.37 -0.67 18.25
N GLN A 135 -2.36 -0.03 18.85
CA GLN A 135 -2.71 -0.28 20.25
C GLN A 135 -3.13 -1.72 20.52
N LEU A 136 -3.80 -2.37 19.56
CA LEU A 136 -4.22 -3.76 19.65
C LEU A 136 -3.10 -4.75 19.30
N MET A 137 -2.17 -4.35 18.43
CA MET A 137 -1.04 -5.16 17.96
C MET A 137 0.26 -4.33 17.98
N PRO A 138 0.83 -4.04 19.17
CA PRO A 138 1.96 -3.12 19.32
C PRO A 138 3.30 -3.67 18.80
N ASN A 139 3.35 -4.95 18.45
CA ASN A 139 4.51 -5.62 17.86
C ASN A 139 4.45 -5.74 16.33
N SER A 140 3.51 -5.09 15.67
CA SER A 140 3.41 -5.10 14.21
C SER A 140 4.26 -3.97 13.60
N ALA A 141 5.39 -4.31 12.99
CA ALA A 141 6.24 -3.39 12.27
C ALA A 141 5.48 -2.72 11.10
N VAL A 142 4.67 -3.51 10.38
CA VAL A 142 3.86 -3.03 9.25
C VAL A 142 2.88 -1.93 9.67
N ILE A 143 2.15 -2.13 10.78
CA ILE A 143 1.20 -1.10 11.26
C ILE A 143 1.94 0.16 11.68
N ALA A 144 3.10 0.02 12.35
CA ALA A 144 3.93 1.15 12.73
C ALA A 144 4.48 1.90 11.50
N ALA A 145 4.91 1.19 10.46
CA ALA A 145 5.36 1.79 9.20
C ALA A 145 4.22 2.53 8.50
N ASN A 146 3.05 1.92 8.37
CA ASN A 146 1.86 2.56 7.77
C ASN A 146 1.45 3.84 8.53
N LEU A 147 1.54 3.81 9.85
CA LEU A 147 1.30 4.99 10.69
C LEU A 147 2.32 6.10 10.41
N GLY A 148 3.58 5.75 10.26
CA GLY A 148 4.66 6.67 9.89
C GLY A 148 4.39 7.34 8.54
N THR A 149 4.11 6.55 7.50
CA THR A 149 3.73 7.04 6.16
C THR A 149 2.55 8.02 6.23
N ALA A 150 1.51 7.68 7.00
CA ALA A 150 0.35 8.54 7.15
C ALA A 150 0.66 9.87 7.91
N TYR A 151 1.61 9.84 8.85
CA TYR A 151 2.11 11.05 9.48
C TYR A 151 2.92 11.93 8.51
N PHE A 152 3.80 11.34 7.68
CA PHE A 152 4.52 12.07 6.65
C PHE A 152 3.57 12.74 5.66
N ALA A 153 2.55 12.01 5.17
CA ALA A 153 1.52 12.57 4.29
C ALA A 153 0.75 13.75 4.91
N ARG A 154 0.82 13.91 6.24
CA ARG A 154 0.28 15.06 6.99
C ARG A 154 1.34 16.07 7.39
N SER A 155 2.56 15.97 6.86
CA SER A 155 3.72 16.81 7.23
C SER A 155 4.04 16.80 8.74
N LYS A 156 3.65 15.71 9.44
CA LYS A 156 3.96 15.49 10.86
C LYS A 156 5.27 14.71 10.99
N TYR A 157 6.35 15.30 10.53
CA TYR A 157 7.64 14.64 10.32
C TYR A 157 8.20 13.96 11.59
N LYS A 158 8.13 14.64 12.75
CA LYS A 158 8.59 14.06 14.03
C LYS A 158 7.83 12.78 14.37
N SER A 159 6.50 12.81 14.32
CA SER A 159 5.69 11.61 14.60
C SER A 159 5.89 10.51 13.55
N GLY A 160 6.14 10.89 12.29
CA GLY A 160 6.47 9.97 11.22
C GLY A 160 7.77 9.24 11.49
N LEU A 161 8.83 9.97 11.84
CA LEU A 161 10.12 9.40 12.19
C LEU A 161 10.04 8.47 13.42
N GLU A 162 9.35 8.89 14.49
CA GLU A 162 9.15 8.05 15.68
C GLU A 162 8.44 6.73 15.37
N ALA A 163 7.45 6.77 14.47
CA ALA A 163 6.74 5.58 14.02
C ALA A 163 7.63 4.67 13.15
N TYR A 164 8.44 5.25 12.25
CA TYR A 164 9.41 4.50 11.44
C TYR A 164 10.52 3.88 12.28
N GLN A 165 11.07 4.60 13.27
CA GLN A 165 12.03 4.05 14.23
C GLN A 165 11.43 2.86 15.00
N THR A 166 10.15 2.94 15.34
CA THR A 166 9.44 1.85 16.00
C THR A 166 9.28 0.66 15.07
N ALA A 167 8.87 0.89 13.82
CA ALA A 167 8.74 -0.14 12.80
C ALA A 167 10.08 -0.84 12.55
N PHE A 168 11.14 -0.09 12.33
CA PHE A 168 12.49 -0.59 12.07
C PHE A 168 13.05 -1.40 13.25
N ARG A 169 12.78 -0.98 14.50
CA ARG A 169 13.19 -1.73 15.70
C ARG A 169 12.46 -3.05 15.85
N LEU A 170 11.18 -3.11 15.42
CA LEU A 170 10.38 -4.33 15.45
C LEU A 170 10.79 -5.30 14.33
N ASP A 171 11.11 -4.78 13.18
CA ASP A 171 11.55 -5.52 12.01
C ASP A 171 12.44 -4.61 11.12
N PRO A 172 13.76 -4.81 11.11
CA PRO A 172 14.66 -4.03 10.27
C PRO A 172 14.40 -4.16 8.78
N ASP A 173 13.79 -5.27 8.34
CA ASP A 173 13.52 -5.56 6.94
C ASP A 173 12.16 -5.01 6.47
N VAL A 174 11.40 -4.33 7.38
CA VAL A 174 10.05 -3.82 7.10
C VAL A 174 9.99 -2.83 5.93
N PHE A 175 11.10 -2.17 5.64
CA PHE A 175 11.21 -1.22 4.53
C PHE A 175 11.86 -1.80 3.27
N ASP A 176 12.27 -3.06 3.27
CA ASP A 176 12.85 -3.67 2.07
C ASP A 176 11.86 -3.66 0.91
N SER A 177 12.41 -3.53 -0.32
CA SER A 177 11.62 -3.34 -1.54
C SER A 177 10.63 -4.47 -1.83
N ASP A 178 10.87 -5.65 -1.26
CA ASP A 178 10.05 -6.83 -1.40
C ASP A 178 9.05 -7.02 -0.23
N ALA A 179 9.04 -6.11 0.76
CA ALA A 179 8.09 -6.16 1.87
C ALA A 179 6.66 -5.82 1.36
N PRO A 180 5.74 -6.80 1.26
CA PRO A 180 4.49 -6.63 0.49
C PRO A 180 3.43 -5.76 1.17
N SER A 181 3.73 -5.13 2.29
CA SER A 181 2.71 -4.63 3.20
C SER A 181 2.84 -3.17 3.61
N VAL A 182 3.93 -2.48 3.26
CA VAL A 182 4.05 -1.05 3.53
C VAL A 182 3.42 -0.27 2.38
N ILE A 183 2.45 0.57 2.72
CA ILE A 183 1.68 1.32 1.71
C ILE A 183 2.57 2.34 1.04
N SER A 184 2.85 2.12 -0.24
CA SER A 184 3.32 3.15 -1.14
C SER A 184 2.10 3.94 -1.64
N GLY A 185 1.72 4.98 -0.90
CA GLY A 185 0.55 5.78 -1.28
C GLY A 185 0.92 7.02 -2.08
N PRO A 186 -0.07 7.79 -2.55
CA PRO A 186 0.12 9.07 -3.24
C PRO A 186 0.46 10.18 -2.24
N SER A 187 1.52 9.99 -1.42
CA SER A 187 2.12 11.11 -0.70
C SER A 187 2.67 12.10 -1.71
N GLY A 188 2.55 13.39 -1.42
CA GLY A 188 3.14 14.42 -2.29
C GLY A 188 4.63 14.13 -2.50
N VAL A 189 5.16 14.44 -3.69
CA VAL A 189 6.57 14.15 -4.06
C VAL A 189 7.55 14.61 -2.97
N ARG A 190 7.27 15.77 -2.35
CA ARG A 190 8.11 16.34 -1.28
C ARG A 190 8.09 15.54 0.02
N ASP A 191 6.96 14.94 0.37
CA ASP A 191 6.84 14.12 1.58
C ASP A 191 7.55 12.78 1.38
N ARG A 192 7.46 12.19 0.19
CA ARG A 192 8.17 10.97 -0.19
C ARG A 192 9.69 11.11 -0.13
N ALA A 193 10.22 12.25 -0.57
CA ALA A 193 11.65 12.54 -0.46
C ALA A 193 12.15 12.52 1.00
N ARG A 194 11.35 13.06 1.92
CA ARG A 194 11.68 13.04 3.35
C ARG A 194 11.50 11.68 3.99
N GLU A 195 10.48 10.92 3.59
CA GLU A 195 10.30 9.53 4.02
C GLU A 195 11.54 8.70 3.68
N ASP A 196 11.97 8.76 2.42
CA ASP A 196 13.11 8.02 1.93
C ASP A 196 14.40 8.45 2.64
N TYR A 197 14.57 9.76 2.90
CA TYR A 197 15.70 10.25 3.66
C TYR A 197 15.72 9.67 5.10
N CYS A 198 14.58 9.67 5.80
CA CYS A 198 14.48 9.10 7.14
C CYS A 198 14.75 7.59 7.16
N ILE A 199 14.32 6.86 6.13
CA ILE A 199 14.62 5.43 6.01
C ILE A 199 16.11 5.23 5.76
N ALA A 200 16.74 6.09 4.94
CA ALA A 200 18.19 6.06 4.75
C ALA A 200 18.96 6.29 6.06
N GLU A 201 18.54 7.26 6.90
CA GLU A 201 19.10 7.48 8.24
C GLU A 201 19.03 6.21 9.09
N LEU A 202 17.88 5.51 9.11
CA LEU A 202 17.69 4.28 9.89
C LEU A 202 18.64 3.15 9.46
N PHE A 203 18.75 2.92 8.14
CA PHE A 203 19.68 1.92 7.60
C PHE A 203 21.15 2.28 7.85
N ALA A 204 21.51 3.57 7.75
CA ALA A 204 22.87 4.04 8.05
C ALA A 204 23.22 3.82 9.52
N GLN A 205 22.33 4.13 10.45
CA GLN A 205 22.48 3.86 11.89
C GLN A 205 22.64 2.36 12.17
N ALA A 206 21.95 1.51 11.42
CA ALA A 206 22.07 0.05 11.53
C ALA A 206 23.32 -0.52 10.85
N GLY A 207 24.12 0.32 10.16
CA GLY A 207 25.31 -0.10 9.43
C GLY A 207 25.02 -0.77 8.08
N ASN A 208 23.79 -0.80 7.63
CA ASN A 208 23.41 -1.32 6.30
C ASN A 208 23.63 -0.23 5.24
N GLN A 209 24.85 -0.18 4.71
CA GLN A 209 25.28 0.86 3.78
C GLN A 209 24.55 0.77 2.43
N ASP A 210 24.27 -0.43 1.95
CA ASP A 210 23.64 -0.64 0.63
C ASP A 210 22.19 -0.13 0.65
N SER A 211 21.40 -0.51 1.65
CA SER A 211 20.03 0.00 1.82
C SER A 211 20.02 1.50 2.10
N ALA A 212 20.96 2.01 2.90
CA ALA A 212 21.08 3.44 3.17
C ALA A 212 21.32 4.24 1.88
N LEU A 213 22.25 3.79 1.02
CA LEU A 213 22.52 4.41 -0.29
C LEU A 213 21.32 4.32 -1.23
N PHE A 214 20.64 3.18 -1.26
CA PHE A 214 19.45 2.99 -2.07
C PHE A 214 18.37 4.01 -1.72
N TYR A 215 18.03 4.14 -0.42
CA TYR A 215 17.02 5.08 0.03
C TYR A 215 17.46 6.54 -0.09
N LEU A 216 18.75 6.83 0.10
CA LEU A 216 19.29 8.16 -0.09
C LEU A 216 19.21 8.60 -1.56
N ARG A 217 19.58 7.72 -2.51
CA ARG A 217 19.40 7.97 -3.95
C ARG A 217 17.93 8.20 -4.28
N ARG A 218 17.03 7.41 -3.71
CA ARG A 218 15.59 7.55 -3.92
C ARG A 218 15.07 8.87 -3.36
N ALA A 219 15.56 9.31 -2.20
CA ALA A 219 15.23 10.61 -1.62
C ALA A 219 15.63 11.77 -2.54
N LEU A 220 16.86 11.73 -3.07
CA LEU A 220 17.38 12.75 -4.01
C LEU A 220 16.57 12.76 -5.31
N ASN A 221 16.30 11.60 -5.90
CA ASN A 221 15.45 11.46 -7.10
C ASN A 221 14.02 11.97 -6.86
N ASN A 222 13.48 11.86 -5.64
CA ASN A 222 12.19 12.41 -5.25
C ASN A 222 12.24 13.89 -4.84
N GLY A 223 13.40 14.55 -4.99
CA GLY A 223 13.57 15.99 -4.81
C GLY A 223 13.93 16.41 -3.38
N PHE A 224 14.61 15.57 -2.62
CA PHE A 224 15.23 15.99 -1.36
C PHE A 224 16.29 17.05 -1.66
N SER A 225 16.12 18.25 -1.13
CA SER A 225 16.93 19.43 -1.49
C SER A 225 17.73 20.03 -0.32
N ASP A 226 17.63 19.48 0.87
CA ASP A 226 18.41 19.94 2.03
C ASP A 226 19.81 19.29 2.02
N HIS A 227 20.61 19.71 1.05
CA HIS A 227 21.97 19.18 0.86
C HIS A 227 22.88 19.50 2.04
N ASN A 228 22.67 20.63 2.72
CA ASN A 228 23.43 20.98 3.91
C ASN A 228 23.20 19.96 5.03
N ARG A 229 21.93 19.59 5.26
CA ARG A 229 21.60 18.52 6.21
C ARG A 229 22.29 17.23 5.81
N LEU A 230 22.16 16.80 4.54
CA LEU A 230 22.77 15.57 4.04
C LEU A 230 24.28 15.51 4.28
N LEU A 231 24.99 16.62 4.06
CA LEU A 231 26.43 16.68 4.21
C LEU A 231 26.90 16.72 5.68
N GLN A 232 26.03 17.18 6.60
CA GLN A 232 26.35 17.38 8.02
C GLN A 232 25.75 16.29 8.94
N ASP A 233 24.83 15.48 8.41
CA ASP A 233 24.12 14.48 9.20
C ASP A 233 25.08 13.39 9.70
N THR A 234 25.20 13.27 11.00
CA THR A 234 26.12 12.31 11.65
C THR A 234 25.76 10.85 11.38
N ASP A 235 24.51 10.56 11.05
CA ASP A 235 24.07 9.21 10.72
C ASP A 235 24.77 8.68 9.46
N PHE A 236 25.18 9.58 8.55
CA PHE A 236 25.91 9.23 7.34
C PHE A 236 27.45 9.30 7.46
N ASP A 237 28.02 9.48 8.65
CA ASP A 237 29.48 9.58 8.84
C ASP A 237 30.28 8.40 8.28
N GLN A 238 29.76 7.19 8.43
CA GLN A 238 30.41 6.00 7.87
C GLN A 238 30.14 5.88 6.38
N LEU A 239 28.93 6.21 5.95
CA LEU A 239 28.52 6.17 4.55
C LEU A 239 29.36 7.16 3.70
N ARG A 240 29.62 8.36 4.22
CA ARG A 240 30.45 9.39 3.57
C ARG A 240 31.88 8.94 3.24
N LYS A 241 32.39 7.92 3.94
CA LYS A 241 33.74 7.36 3.68
C LYS A 241 33.75 6.36 2.53
N THR A 242 32.60 6.00 1.98
CA THR A 242 32.49 5.01 0.91
C THR A 242 32.63 5.63 -0.47
N PRO A 243 33.26 4.92 -1.43
CA PRO A 243 33.31 5.38 -2.82
C PRO A 243 31.93 5.56 -3.45
N GLN A 244 30.96 4.73 -3.05
CA GLN A 244 29.60 4.76 -3.54
C GLN A 244 28.86 6.06 -3.15
N PHE A 245 29.09 6.56 -1.92
CA PHE A 245 28.56 7.86 -1.51
C PHE A 245 29.18 8.99 -2.34
N ALA A 246 30.50 8.97 -2.52
CA ALA A 246 31.19 9.98 -3.33
C ALA A 246 30.68 9.98 -4.77
N GLN A 247 30.45 8.81 -5.34
CA GLN A 247 29.85 8.65 -6.66
C GLN A 247 28.43 9.24 -6.69
N LEU A 248 27.57 8.94 -5.72
CA LEU A 248 26.21 9.47 -5.63
C LEU A 248 26.23 11.01 -5.57
N MET A 249 27.11 11.61 -4.75
CA MET A 249 27.23 13.07 -4.66
C MET A 249 27.68 13.69 -5.98
N ALA A 250 28.60 13.05 -6.70
CA ALA A 250 29.06 13.52 -8.00
C ALA A 250 27.95 13.45 -9.07
N GLU A 251 27.19 12.36 -9.10
CA GLU A 251 26.04 12.18 -10.00
C GLU A 251 24.98 13.27 -9.78
N GLU A 252 24.68 13.60 -8.54
CA GLU A 252 23.69 14.61 -8.14
C GLU A 252 24.26 16.04 -8.11
N LYS A 253 25.54 16.23 -8.45
CA LYS A 253 26.24 17.53 -8.44
C LYS A 253 26.19 18.25 -7.08
N ILE A 254 26.19 17.46 -6.01
CA ILE A 254 26.24 17.98 -4.63
C ILE A 254 27.70 18.07 -4.23
N HIS A 255 28.15 19.27 -3.90
CA HIS A 255 29.53 19.54 -3.49
C HIS A 255 29.56 19.88 -1.99
N PRO A 256 30.55 19.40 -1.24
CA PRO A 256 30.75 19.73 0.17
C PRO A 256 31.10 21.20 0.38
#